data_0a820a7a25a8f32c5ca269b8ca56bdde
#
_entry.id   0a820a7a25a8f32c5ca269b8ca56bdde
#
_cell.length_a   1.000
_cell.length_b   1.000
_cell.length_c   1.000
_cell.angle_alpha   90.00
_cell.angle_beta   90.00
_cell.angle_gamma   90.00
#
_symmetry.space_group_name_H-M   'P 1'
#
loop_
_entity.id
_entity.type
_entity.pdbx_description
1 polymer ?
#
loop_
_entity_poly.entity_id
_entity_poly.type
_entity_poly.pdbx_seq_one_letter_code
_entity_poly.pdbx_strand_id
1 'polypeptide(L)'
;MCSSDLRHEGIGATDDAMGRLAEILLKESAAKTLGDMDNPAQTFGFDVQLLGEKTSFGLGEEIRFFIESDRDGYVTLVDLGTDGTVAMLLPNADDRSMRIRAGQRLEYPGEDLVFQALEPAGGGLVRAFITEEPLDIELASPQDVYRAGGAEFAAEITEALKRAAGLDGNAVRLNSWGTASVVYEITN
;
A
#
# COMPACT_ATOMS: atom_id res chain seq x y z
N MET A 1 -5.56 -64.90 -0.51
CA MET A 1 -5.69 -63.77 -1.45
C MET A 1 -6.52 -62.67 -0.78
N CYS A 2 -5.86 -61.71 -0.17
CA CYS A 2 -6.50 -60.51 0.30
C CYS A 2 -5.61 -59.37 -0.16
N SER A 3 -6.12 -58.63 -1.15
CA SER A 3 -5.51 -57.42 -1.68
C SER A 3 -5.99 -56.25 -0.83
N SER A 4 -5.09 -55.65 -0.10
CA SER A 4 -5.35 -54.42 0.65
C SER A 4 -4.96 -53.23 -0.22
N ASP A 5 -5.94 -52.66 -0.97
CA ASP A 5 -5.84 -51.34 -1.57
C ASP A 5 -6.02 -50.27 -0.46
N LEU A 6 -4.90 -49.83 0.11
CA LEU A 6 -4.85 -48.58 0.88
C LEU A 6 -4.69 -47.45 -0.11
N ARG A 7 -5.79 -46.80 -0.43
CA ARG A 7 -5.82 -45.56 -1.19
C ARG A 7 -5.17 -44.46 -0.37
N HIS A 8 -4.10 -43.90 -0.91
CA HIS A 8 -3.48 -42.66 -0.46
C HIS A 8 -4.32 -41.44 -0.97
N GLU A 9 -5.44 -41.22 -0.32
CA GLU A 9 -6.24 -40.01 -0.55
C GLU A 9 -6.27 -39.14 0.70
N GLY A 10 -5.23 -38.42 1.00
CA GLY A 10 -5.25 -37.55 2.19
C GLY A 10 -4.13 -36.50 2.29
N ILE A 11 -3.09 -36.61 1.48
CA ILE A 11 -1.89 -35.78 1.65
C ILE A 11 -1.99 -34.47 0.83
N GLY A 12 -2.67 -34.45 -0.31
CA GLY A 12 -2.76 -33.27 -1.17
C GLY A 12 -3.65 -32.13 -0.63
N ALA A 13 -4.71 -32.44 0.12
CA ALA A 13 -5.64 -31.44 0.64
C ALA A 13 -5.11 -30.67 1.86
N THR A 14 -4.24 -31.30 2.64
CA THR A 14 -3.60 -30.66 3.80
C THR A 14 -2.45 -29.74 3.40
N ASP A 15 -1.67 -30.10 2.37
CA ASP A 15 -0.60 -29.26 1.84
C ASP A 15 -1.15 -27.98 1.20
N ASP A 16 -2.26 -28.06 0.45
CA ASP A 16 -2.92 -26.92 -0.15
C ASP A 16 -3.53 -25.97 0.92
N ALA A 17 -4.13 -26.54 1.97
CA ALA A 17 -4.67 -25.75 3.08
C ALA A 17 -3.57 -25.05 3.90
N MET A 18 -2.44 -25.73 4.12
CA MET A 18 -1.28 -25.16 4.82
C MET A 18 -0.61 -24.07 3.96
N GLY A 19 -0.53 -24.26 2.65
CA GLY A 19 -0.03 -23.26 1.71
C GLY A 19 -0.88 -21.99 1.71
N ARG A 20 -2.20 -22.12 1.64
CA ARG A 20 -3.14 -20.98 1.72
C ARG A 20 -3.08 -20.25 3.05
N LEU A 21 -2.97 -20.99 4.17
CA LEU A 21 -2.84 -20.37 5.49
C LEU A 21 -1.52 -19.60 5.61
N ALA A 22 -0.41 -20.17 5.14
CA ALA A 22 0.88 -19.48 5.11
C ALA A 22 0.85 -18.22 4.25
N GLU A 23 0.18 -18.28 3.10
CA GLU A 23 0.00 -17.10 2.22
C GLU A 23 -0.82 -16.00 2.88
N ILE A 24 -1.93 -16.34 3.56
CA ILE A 24 -2.76 -15.39 4.33
C ILE A 24 -1.93 -14.74 5.44
N LEU A 25 -1.22 -15.54 6.23
CA LEU A 25 -0.38 -15.04 7.33
C LEU A 25 0.76 -14.13 6.83
N LEU A 26 1.33 -14.44 5.67
CA LEU A 26 2.35 -13.60 5.05
C LEU A 26 1.77 -12.28 4.54
N LYS A 27 0.59 -12.30 3.91
CA LYS A 27 -0.12 -11.09 3.47
C LYS A 27 -0.46 -10.18 4.65
N GLU A 28 -1.04 -10.73 5.71
CA GLU A 28 -1.34 -9.97 6.93
C GLU A 28 -0.09 -9.39 7.58
N SER A 29 1.01 -10.14 7.65
CA SER A 29 2.27 -9.67 8.23
C SER A 29 2.89 -8.53 7.44
N ALA A 30 2.87 -8.57 6.12
CA ALA A 30 3.49 -7.56 5.27
C ALA A 30 2.64 -6.28 5.18
N ALA A 31 1.32 -6.41 5.03
CA ALA A 31 0.39 -5.30 5.12
C ALA A 31 0.50 -4.63 6.49
N LYS A 32 0.61 -5.42 7.57
CA LYS A 32 0.83 -4.90 8.92
C LYS A 32 2.14 -4.12 9.03
N THR A 33 3.23 -4.58 8.44
CA THR A 33 4.53 -3.89 8.48
C THR A 33 4.44 -2.50 7.86
N LEU A 34 3.81 -2.37 6.69
CA LEU A 34 3.57 -1.07 6.05
C LEU A 34 2.56 -0.22 6.86
N GLY A 35 1.50 -0.84 7.35
CA GLY A 35 0.48 -0.17 8.16
C GLY A 35 1.02 0.41 9.47
N ASP A 36 1.96 -0.28 10.10
CA ASP A 36 2.58 0.11 11.39
C ASP A 36 3.81 1.02 11.21
N MET A 37 4.24 1.30 9.97
CA MET A 37 5.43 2.12 9.70
C MET A 37 5.14 3.59 9.96
N ASP A 38 5.53 4.08 11.13
CA ASP A 38 5.34 5.45 11.57
C ASP A 38 6.66 6.17 11.85
N ASN A 39 6.63 7.51 11.73
CA ASN A 39 7.72 8.37 12.16
C ASN A 39 7.31 9.17 13.42
N PRO A 40 7.59 8.66 14.63
CA PRO A 40 7.23 9.37 15.87
C PRO A 40 8.00 10.68 16.08
N ALA A 41 9.06 10.91 15.29
CA ALA A 41 9.85 12.13 15.33
C ALA A 41 9.44 13.15 14.24
N GLN A 42 8.38 12.91 13.49
CA GLN A 42 7.85 13.85 12.49
C GLN A 42 7.42 15.15 13.17
N THR A 43 7.98 16.28 12.72
CA THR A 43 7.73 17.63 13.29
C THR A 43 7.03 18.57 12.31
N PHE A 44 6.66 18.10 11.12
CA PHE A 44 5.99 18.86 10.08
C PHE A 44 4.63 18.23 9.77
N GLY A 45 3.69 19.06 9.28
CA GLY A 45 2.39 18.60 8.81
C GLY A 45 2.53 17.81 7.51
N PHE A 46 2.01 16.60 7.51
CA PHE A 46 1.80 15.78 6.32
C PHE A 46 0.52 14.99 6.55
N ASP A 47 -0.41 15.07 5.62
CA ASP A 47 -1.73 14.51 5.77
C ASP A 47 -2.26 13.91 4.48
N VAL A 48 -3.12 12.89 4.61
CA VAL A 48 -3.91 12.30 3.53
C VAL A 48 -5.35 12.17 3.98
N GLN A 49 -6.26 12.68 3.17
CA GLN A 49 -7.70 12.70 3.47
C GLN A 49 -8.51 12.20 2.27
N LEU A 50 -9.67 11.61 2.56
CA LEU A 50 -10.65 11.30 1.53
C LEU A 50 -11.41 12.56 1.09
N LEU A 51 -11.65 12.68 -0.21
CA LEU A 51 -12.42 13.79 -0.76
C LEU A 51 -13.86 13.76 -0.23
N GLY A 52 -14.32 14.90 0.29
CA GLY A 52 -15.69 15.06 0.82
C GLY A 52 -15.94 14.42 2.17
N GLU A 53 -14.88 14.03 2.90
CA GLU A 53 -14.97 13.43 4.24
C GLU A 53 -15.77 12.10 4.28
N LYS A 54 -16.06 11.53 3.12
CA LYS A 54 -16.77 10.26 2.98
C LYS A 54 -15.80 9.12 3.21
N THR A 55 -16.11 8.23 4.16
CA THR A 55 -15.26 7.08 4.52
C THR A 55 -15.84 5.73 4.11
N SER A 56 -17.04 5.70 3.56
CA SER A 56 -17.71 4.47 3.12
C SER A 56 -18.15 4.61 1.66
N PHE A 57 -17.83 3.63 0.83
CA PHE A 57 -18.05 3.64 -0.61
C PHE A 57 -18.76 2.37 -1.05
N GLY A 58 -19.80 2.51 -1.88
CA GLY A 58 -20.43 1.39 -2.57
C GLY A 58 -19.55 0.88 -3.72
N LEU A 59 -19.77 -0.36 -4.14
CA LEU A 59 -19.04 -0.93 -5.28
C LEU A 59 -19.19 -0.06 -6.53
N GLY A 60 -18.06 0.21 -7.19
CA GLY A 60 -17.96 1.06 -8.37
C GLY A 60 -17.92 2.56 -8.09
N GLU A 61 -18.07 3.00 -6.84
CA GLU A 61 -17.89 4.41 -6.48
C GLU A 61 -16.42 4.84 -6.58
N GLU A 62 -16.21 6.06 -7.00
CA GLU A 62 -14.88 6.67 -7.06
C GLU A 62 -14.38 7.06 -5.68
N ILE A 63 -13.12 6.76 -5.42
CA ILE A 63 -12.41 7.14 -4.22
C ILE A 63 -11.33 8.15 -4.63
N ARG A 64 -11.31 9.32 -4.00
CA ARG A 64 -10.32 10.37 -4.24
C ARG A 64 -9.70 10.82 -2.93
N PHE A 65 -8.44 11.21 -3.01
CA PHE A 65 -7.66 11.64 -1.86
C PHE A 65 -7.14 13.05 -2.06
N PHE A 66 -6.97 13.76 -0.96
CA PHE A 66 -6.12 14.95 -0.88
C PHE A 66 -4.88 14.61 -0.08
N ILE A 67 -3.75 15.11 -0.56
CA ILE A 67 -2.47 14.98 0.11
C ILE A 67 -1.91 16.39 0.28
N GLU A 68 -1.52 16.72 1.51
CA GLU A 68 -0.94 18.01 1.86
C GLU A 68 0.34 17.85 2.65
N SER A 69 1.30 18.76 2.47
CA SER A 69 2.56 18.76 3.22
C SER A 69 3.04 20.17 3.49
N ASP A 70 3.57 20.41 4.69
CA ASP A 70 4.23 21.66 5.06
C ASP A 70 5.65 21.78 4.49
N ARG A 71 6.15 20.73 3.82
CA ARG A 71 7.49 20.69 3.23
C ARG A 71 7.48 20.08 1.84
N ASP A 72 8.54 20.40 1.09
CA ASP A 72 8.83 19.74 -0.18
C ASP A 72 9.20 18.27 0.05
N GLY A 73 8.84 17.39 -0.86
CA GLY A 73 9.24 15.98 -0.82
C GLY A 73 8.63 15.18 -1.96
N TYR A 74 8.87 13.88 -1.91
CA TYR A 74 8.33 12.90 -2.83
C TYR A 74 7.28 12.05 -2.10
N VAL A 75 6.08 11.98 -2.67
CA VAL A 75 4.96 11.25 -2.07
C VAL A 75 4.94 9.82 -2.59
N THR A 76 4.82 8.88 -1.67
CA THR A 76 4.45 7.49 -1.94
C THR A 76 3.09 7.23 -1.34
N LEU A 77 2.14 6.74 -2.13
CA LEU A 77 0.80 6.38 -1.70
C LEU A 77 0.59 4.89 -1.92
N VAL A 78 0.26 4.18 -0.85
CA VAL A 78 0.06 2.73 -0.86
C VAL A 78 -1.33 2.41 -0.32
N ASP A 79 -2.07 1.64 -1.07
CA ASP A 79 -3.34 1.06 -0.64
C ASP A 79 -3.14 -0.34 -0.09
N LEU A 80 -3.66 -0.57 1.10
CA LEU A 80 -3.75 -1.87 1.75
C LEU A 80 -5.21 -2.31 1.63
N GLY A 81 -5.50 -3.03 0.57
CA GLY A 81 -6.84 -3.41 0.18
C GLY A 81 -7.53 -4.34 1.17
N THR A 82 -8.84 -4.44 1.04
CA THR A 82 -9.71 -5.25 1.89
C THR A 82 -9.38 -6.76 1.86
N ASP A 83 -8.73 -7.23 0.79
CA ASP A 83 -8.28 -8.62 0.59
C ASP A 83 -6.83 -8.86 1.04
N GLY A 84 -6.17 -7.85 1.62
CA GLY A 84 -4.75 -7.88 1.99
C GLY A 84 -3.79 -7.68 0.81
N THR A 85 -4.30 -7.30 -0.36
CA THR A 85 -3.47 -6.86 -1.49
C THR A 85 -2.85 -5.51 -1.16
N VAL A 86 -1.60 -5.34 -1.52
CA VAL A 86 -0.87 -4.07 -1.42
C VAL A 86 -0.74 -3.49 -2.82
N ALA A 87 -1.29 -2.29 -3.04
CA ALA A 87 -1.16 -1.58 -4.31
C ALA A 87 -0.40 -0.26 -4.12
N MET A 88 0.63 -0.03 -4.92
CA MET A 88 1.33 1.25 -4.96
C MET A 88 0.61 2.17 -5.93
N LEU A 89 -0.12 3.14 -5.39
CA LEU A 89 -0.87 4.12 -6.16
C LEU A 89 0.04 5.23 -6.70
N LEU A 90 1.03 5.64 -5.90
CA LEU A 90 2.07 6.61 -6.24
C LEU A 90 3.42 6.17 -5.68
N PRO A 91 4.52 6.30 -6.45
CA PRO A 91 4.57 6.62 -7.87
C PRO A 91 3.93 5.53 -8.74
N ASN A 92 3.51 5.91 -9.94
CA ASN A 92 2.93 4.99 -10.92
C ASN A 92 3.52 5.21 -12.33
N ALA A 93 2.97 4.55 -13.35
CA ALA A 93 3.49 4.64 -14.72
C ALA A 93 3.39 6.05 -15.31
N ASP A 94 2.35 6.81 -14.94
CA ASP A 94 2.07 8.16 -15.44
C ASP A 94 2.78 9.24 -14.62
N ASP A 95 2.96 9.00 -13.31
CA ASP A 95 3.68 9.91 -12.42
C ASP A 95 4.77 9.16 -11.62
N ARG A 96 5.96 9.13 -12.23
CA ARG A 96 7.12 8.38 -11.73
C ARG A 96 7.83 9.02 -10.54
N SER A 97 7.59 10.31 -10.30
CA SER A 97 8.27 11.04 -9.24
C SER A 97 7.35 12.08 -8.62
N MET A 98 6.26 11.61 -8.01
CA MET A 98 5.29 12.50 -7.40
C MET A 98 5.92 13.43 -6.38
N ARG A 99 6.30 14.63 -6.84
CA ARG A 99 6.85 15.67 -6.00
C ARG A 99 5.76 16.63 -5.55
N ILE A 100 5.67 16.83 -4.25
CA ILE A 100 4.82 17.86 -3.63
C ILE A 100 5.69 19.02 -3.12
N ARG A 101 5.18 20.24 -3.22
CA ARG A 101 5.82 21.42 -2.64
C ARG A 101 5.16 21.77 -1.31
N ALA A 102 5.91 22.42 -0.44
CA ALA A 102 5.40 22.93 0.82
C ALA A 102 4.14 23.80 0.59
N GLY A 103 3.06 23.50 1.30
CA GLY A 103 1.77 24.15 1.20
C GLY A 103 0.95 23.81 -0.07
N GLN A 104 1.43 22.90 -0.90
CA GLN A 104 0.67 22.39 -2.03
C GLN A 104 -0.34 21.33 -1.55
N ARG A 105 -1.55 21.43 -2.08
CA ARG A 105 -2.57 20.39 -2.01
C ARG A 105 -2.60 19.61 -3.31
N LEU A 106 -2.45 18.31 -3.22
CA LEU A 106 -2.47 17.40 -4.33
C LEU A 106 -3.76 16.58 -4.29
N GLU A 107 -4.49 16.52 -5.38
CA GLU A 107 -5.63 15.60 -5.54
C GLU A 107 -5.19 14.35 -6.31
N TYR A 108 -5.52 13.17 -5.78
CA TYR A 108 -5.24 11.89 -6.42
C TYR A 108 -6.49 10.99 -6.35
N PRO A 109 -6.80 10.22 -7.39
CA PRO A 109 -6.21 10.32 -8.73
C PRO A 109 -6.55 11.65 -9.42
N GLY A 110 -5.71 12.04 -10.40
CA GLY A 110 -5.96 13.17 -11.27
C GLY A 110 -7.14 12.92 -12.24
N GLU A 111 -7.39 13.84 -13.15
CA GLU A 111 -8.57 13.81 -14.03
C GLU A 111 -8.61 12.60 -14.98
N ASP A 112 -7.44 12.09 -15.38
CA ASP A 112 -7.32 10.99 -16.37
C ASP A 112 -7.33 9.59 -15.74
N LEU A 113 -7.35 9.49 -14.42
CA LEU A 113 -7.27 8.23 -13.69
C LEU A 113 -8.44 8.09 -12.73
N VAL A 114 -8.95 6.87 -12.59
CA VAL A 114 -10.04 6.56 -11.66
C VAL A 114 -9.58 5.47 -10.69
N PHE A 115 -9.73 5.72 -9.40
CA PHE A 115 -9.60 4.72 -8.35
C PHE A 115 -11.00 4.41 -7.83
N GLN A 116 -11.45 3.16 -7.95
CA GLN A 116 -12.81 2.73 -7.61
C GLN A 116 -12.82 1.70 -6.51
N ALA A 117 -13.89 1.73 -5.71
CA ALA A 117 -14.21 0.67 -4.76
C ALA A 117 -14.54 -0.63 -5.50
N LEU A 118 -13.75 -1.68 -5.28
CA LEU A 118 -13.92 -3.00 -5.90
C LEU A 118 -14.11 -4.07 -4.82
N GLU A 119 -14.70 -5.21 -5.20
CA GLU A 119 -14.77 -6.38 -4.31
C GLU A 119 -13.36 -6.85 -3.88
N PRO A 120 -13.24 -7.42 -2.68
CA PRO A 120 -14.30 -7.69 -1.69
C PRO A 120 -14.67 -6.47 -0.84
N ALA A 121 -15.90 -6.43 -0.33
CA ALA A 121 -16.32 -5.46 0.66
C ALA A 121 -15.53 -5.62 1.97
N GLY A 122 -15.30 -4.51 2.67
CA GLY A 122 -14.54 -4.50 3.92
C GLY A 122 -13.72 -3.22 4.12
N GLY A 123 -12.93 -3.19 5.17
CA GLY A 123 -12.07 -2.06 5.50
C GLY A 123 -10.75 -2.08 4.72
N GLY A 124 -10.38 -0.94 4.15
CA GLY A 124 -9.07 -0.69 3.54
C GLY A 124 -8.33 0.44 4.25
N LEU A 125 -7.03 0.53 4.03
CA LEU A 125 -6.14 1.53 4.60
C LEU A 125 -5.23 2.10 3.54
N VAL A 126 -5.30 3.40 3.31
CA VAL A 126 -4.29 4.10 2.50
C VAL A 126 -3.22 4.69 3.40
N ARG A 127 -1.97 4.36 3.11
CA ARG A 127 -0.78 4.92 3.74
C ARG A 127 -0.10 5.87 2.78
N ALA A 128 0.17 7.07 3.26
CA ALA A 128 0.97 8.05 2.55
C ALA A 128 2.32 8.20 3.26
N PHE A 129 3.37 8.30 2.47
CA PHE A 129 4.74 8.58 2.93
C PHE A 129 5.26 9.78 2.16
N ILE A 130 6.04 10.62 2.81
CA ILE A 130 6.81 11.69 2.17
C ILE A 130 8.28 11.52 2.52
N THR A 131 9.15 11.56 1.50
CA THR A 131 10.60 11.39 1.64
C THR A 131 11.36 12.52 0.94
N GLU A 132 12.61 12.77 1.32
CA GLU A 132 13.47 13.77 0.66
C GLU A 132 13.91 13.31 -0.73
N GLU A 133 14.10 12.01 -0.91
CA GLU A 133 14.47 11.39 -2.18
C GLU A 133 13.29 10.58 -2.75
N PRO A 134 13.21 10.44 -4.08
CA PRO A 134 12.19 9.61 -4.70
C PRO A 134 12.39 8.13 -4.35
N LEU A 135 11.30 7.38 -4.36
CA LEU A 135 11.35 5.95 -4.13
C LEU A 135 12.04 5.24 -5.31
N ASP A 136 13.11 4.50 -5.02
CA ASP A 136 13.78 3.64 -6.00
C ASP A 136 13.16 2.25 -5.97
N ILE A 137 12.14 2.07 -6.81
CA ILE A 137 11.35 0.84 -6.94
C ILE A 137 10.92 0.64 -8.40
N GLU A 138 10.81 -0.62 -8.82
CA GLU A 138 10.27 -0.94 -10.13
C GLU A 138 8.77 -0.64 -10.17
N LEU A 139 8.37 0.21 -11.10
CA LEU A 139 6.98 0.59 -11.31
C LEU A 139 6.26 -0.45 -12.16
N ALA A 140 4.93 -0.36 -12.19
CA ALA A 140 4.10 -1.12 -13.11
C ALA A 140 4.55 -0.92 -14.57
N SER A 141 4.27 -1.90 -15.40
CA SER A 141 4.46 -1.77 -16.85
C SER A 141 3.55 -0.66 -17.41
N PRO A 142 3.85 -0.09 -18.58
CA PRO A 142 2.99 0.94 -19.17
C PRO A 142 1.55 0.49 -19.46
N GLN A 143 1.25 -0.81 -19.41
CA GLN A 143 -0.07 -1.37 -19.59
C GLN A 143 -0.86 -1.44 -18.28
N ASP A 144 -0.16 -1.39 -17.14
CA ASP A 144 -0.75 -1.42 -15.81
C ASP A 144 -0.64 -0.04 -15.18
N VAL A 145 -1.76 0.51 -14.75
CA VAL A 145 -1.78 1.85 -14.15
C VAL A 145 -0.92 1.91 -12.89
N TYR A 146 -1.02 0.89 -12.06
CA TYR A 146 -0.23 0.76 -10.83
C TYR A 146 0.16 -0.70 -10.59
N ARG A 147 1.24 -0.88 -9.83
CA ARG A 147 1.71 -2.20 -9.43
C ARG A 147 1.03 -2.63 -8.14
N ALA A 148 0.49 -3.84 -8.14
CA ALA A 148 -0.08 -4.47 -6.96
C ALA A 148 0.56 -5.84 -6.72
N GLY A 149 0.56 -6.28 -5.47
CA GLY A 149 1.13 -7.57 -5.08
C GLY A 149 0.81 -7.94 -3.63
N GLY A 150 1.38 -9.05 -3.20
CA GLY A 150 1.25 -9.53 -1.83
C GLY A 150 2.42 -9.14 -0.94
N ALA A 151 2.76 -10.04 -0.01
CA ALA A 151 3.78 -9.85 1.02
C ALA A 151 5.17 -9.47 0.49
N GLU A 152 5.60 -10.08 -0.61
CA GLU A 152 6.92 -9.78 -1.20
C GLU A 152 6.97 -8.33 -1.71
N PHE A 153 5.89 -7.87 -2.35
CA PHE A 153 5.81 -6.49 -2.82
C PHE A 153 5.73 -5.49 -1.66
N ALA A 154 4.99 -5.81 -0.60
CA ALA A 154 4.98 -4.99 0.61
C ALA A 154 6.38 -4.86 1.26
N ALA A 155 7.14 -5.95 1.28
CA ALA A 155 8.52 -5.94 1.77
C ALA A 155 9.43 -5.09 0.86
N GLU A 156 9.29 -5.20 -0.45
CA GLU A 156 10.03 -4.37 -1.42
C GLU A 156 9.77 -2.88 -1.21
N ILE A 157 8.49 -2.48 -1.07
CA ILE A 157 8.11 -1.09 -0.76
C ILE A 157 8.73 -0.64 0.56
N THR A 158 8.65 -1.47 1.61
CA THR A 158 9.19 -1.17 2.93
C THR A 158 10.70 -0.90 2.87
N GLU A 159 11.46 -1.73 2.17
CA GLU A 159 12.91 -1.54 2.04
C GLU A 159 13.26 -0.32 1.17
N ALA A 160 12.49 -0.05 0.12
CA ALA A 160 12.65 1.15 -0.70
C ALA A 160 12.37 2.43 0.11
N LEU A 161 11.30 2.43 0.93
CA LEU A 161 10.97 3.54 1.84
C LEU A 161 12.07 3.76 2.88
N LYS A 162 12.62 2.71 3.47
CA LYS A 162 13.74 2.83 4.43
C LYS A 162 14.95 3.49 3.79
N ARG A 163 15.30 3.11 2.55
CA ARG A 163 16.40 3.76 1.80
C ARG A 163 16.10 5.23 1.54
N ALA A 164 14.93 5.55 0.96
CA ALA A 164 14.53 6.93 0.64
C ALA A 164 14.39 7.82 1.90
N ALA A 165 14.03 7.22 3.04
CA ALA A 165 13.97 7.89 4.34
C ALA A 165 15.34 8.00 5.04
N GLY A 166 16.40 7.39 4.50
CA GLY A 166 17.74 7.36 5.12
C GLY A 166 17.79 6.54 6.41
N LEU A 167 16.96 5.49 6.53
CA LEU A 167 16.87 4.64 7.71
C LEU A 167 17.81 3.42 7.66
N ASP A 168 18.49 3.19 6.55
CA ASP A 168 19.40 2.07 6.29
C ASP A 168 20.87 2.38 6.67
N GLY A 169 21.17 3.59 7.13
CA GLY A 169 22.49 4.07 7.49
C GLY A 169 22.74 4.29 8.98
N ASN A 170 24.01 4.55 9.32
CA ASN A 170 24.44 4.82 10.71
C ASN A 170 23.97 6.17 11.28
N ALA A 171 23.39 7.04 10.46
CA ALA A 171 22.85 8.34 10.83
C ALA A 171 21.38 8.44 10.40
N VAL A 172 20.48 8.01 11.26
CA VAL A 172 19.02 8.13 11.04
C VAL A 172 18.65 9.61 11.05
N ARG A 173 18.16 10.11 9.91
CA ARG A 173 17.61 11.46 9.79
C ARG A 173 16.14 11.46 10.18
N LEU A 174 15.83 11.67 11.43
CA LEU A 174 14.47 11.56 11.98
C LEU A 174 13.43 12.45 11.28
N ASN A 175 13.85 13.55 10.67
CA ASN A 175 12.97 14.49 9.95
C ASN A 175 13.07 14.40 8.42
N SER A 176 13.74 13.40 7.86
CA SER A 176 13.85 13.23 6.39
C SER A 176 12.59 12.67 5.75
N TRP A 177 11.65 12.16 6.54
CA TRP A 177 10.44 11.52 6.08
C TRP A 177 9.25 11.74 7.02
N GLY A 178 8.06 11.52 6.53
CA GLY A 178 6.83 11.57 7.31
C GLY A 178 5.82 10.56 6.82
N THR A 179 4.79 10.33 7.64
CA THR A 179 3.70 9.41 7.36
C THR A 179 2.35 10.04 7.66
N ALA A 180 1.34 9.61 6.91
CA ALA A 180 -0.06 9.86 7.18
C ALA A 180 -0.88 8.64 6.74
N SER A 181 -2.12 8.53 7.23
CA SER A 181 -2.99 7.44 6.85
C SER A 181 -4.46 7.84 6.86
N VAL A 182 -5.24 7.19 6.02
CA VAL A 182 -6.69 7.29 6.03
C VAL A 182 -7.31 5.92 5.83
N VAL A 183 -8.35 5.61 6.60
CA VAL A 183 -9.13 4.37 6.47
C VAL A 183 -10.39 4.62 5.66
N TYR A 184 -10.81 3.60 4.92
CA TYR A 184 -12.07 3.60 4.19
C TYR A 184 -12.76 2.25 4.30
N GLU A 185 -14.03 2.20 3.97
CA GLU A 185 -14.83 0.98 3.96
C GLU A 185 -15.50 0.82 2.60
N ILE A 186 -15.44 -0.39 2.04
CA ILE A 186 -16.20 -0.77 0.85
C ILE A 186 -17.44 -1.53 1.30
N THR A 187 -18.60 -1.09 0.86
CA THR A 187 -19.90 -1.67 1.18
C THR A 187 -20.57 -2.22 -0.08
N ASN A 188 -21.38 -3.28 0.10
CA ASN A 188 -22.18 -3.89 -0.96
C ASN A 188 -23.38 -3.01 -1.36
#